data_5c4c45d861290cfe0a9e3ed3f18169ef
#
_entry.id   5c4c45d861290cfe0a9e3ed3f18169ef
#
_cell.length_a   1.000
_cell.length_b   1.000
_cell.length_c   1.000
_cell.angle_alpha   90.00
_cell.angle_beta   90.00
_cell.angle_gamma   90.00
#
_symmetry.space_group_name_H-M   'P 1'
#
loop_
_entity.id
_entity.type
_entity.pdbx_description
1 polymer ?
#
loop_
_entity_poly.entity_id
_entity_poly.type
_entity_poly.pdbx_seq_one_letter_code
_entity_poly.pdbx_strand_id
1 'polypeptide(L)'
;MSKNFLEIKNVDFAIGGKTKVQNASFNIENEGETLCILGPSGIGKTTILRTIAGLEKIDKGSIILNGKLLSSKKDNVEPEHRNISLAFQDNSLFPHYSVEKNILLGAEKNKGIKNQKLSFKEIIKLLDISEILRRYPHEISAGEAQRASLARSLLTQPDLLLLDEPLSNVDQSFKEEIQVRLKKILSKLKITTIVFTHDSYEAFYLGNKCAIILDGQIKQFDEPYNVYHYPNSIEVVNFLNRGVLIPAEVTSPKSLINEDLGTITGNFIKPFPIGSKVKLLIQPEDLQHDDSSNLKLEIVDRKFRGSNFIYTLKTLNNMLIPVFVHSHHIHQHEVDEKFGIKRPINIDHIVCF
;
A
#
# COMPACT_ATOMS: atom_id res chain seq x y z
N MET A 1 -7.40 -18.15 -22.17
CA MET A 1 -7.06 -16.89 -21.47
C MET A 1 -7.81 -16.89 -20.16
N SER A 2 -7.14 -16.84 -19.02
CA SER A 2 -7.79 -16.71 -17.71
C SER A 2 -8.54 -15.37 -17.70
N LYS A 3 -9.79 -15.41 -17.28
CA LYS A 3 -10.65 -14.21 -17.24
C LYS A 3 -10.39 -13.52 -15.92
N ASN A 4 -9.83 -12.30 -15.94
CA ASN A 4 -9.61 -11.52 -14.73
C ASN A 4 -10.93 -11.36 -13.96
N PHE A 5 -10.86 -11.39 -12.61
CA PHE A 5 -12.01 -11.16 -11.75
C PHE A 5 -12.49 -9.71 -11.81
N LEU A 6 -11.56 -8.75 -11.70
CA LEU A 6 -11.80 -7.33 -11.97
C LEU A 6 -10.88 -6.87 -13.10
N GLU A 7 -11.42 -6.08 -14.01
CA GLU A 7 -10.65 -5.50 -15.10
C GLU A 7 -11.04 -4.04 -15.33
N ILE A 8 -10.06 -3.17 -15.21
CA ILE A 8 -10.14 -1.72 -15.50
C ILE A 8 -9.29 -1.48 -16.74
N LYS A 9 -9.89 -1.01 -17.82
CA LYS A 9 -9.22 -0.78 -19.11
C LYS A 9 -9.33 0.66 -19.56
N ASN A 10 -8.19 1.36 -19.63
CA ASN A 10 -8.04 2.70 -20.21
C ASN A 10 -9.08 3.71 -19.68
N VAL A 11 -9.37 3.66 -18.37
CA VAL A 11 -10.39 4.48 -17.73
C VAL A 11 -9.82 5.82 -17.33
N ASP A 12 -10.53 6.89 -17.66
CA ASP A 12 -10.32 8.22 -17.11
C ASP A 12 -11.27 8.41 -15.92
N PHE A 13 -10.69 8.53 -14.71
CA PHE A 13 -11.46 8.75 -13.47
C PHE A 13 -11.62 10.24 -13.22
N ALA A 14 -12.86 10.70 -13.25
CA ALA A 14 -13.20 12.11 -13.13
C ALA A 14 -14.27 12.34 -12.05
N ILE A 15 -14.29 13.55 -11.48
CA ILE A 15 -15.33 14.02 -10.57
C ILE A 15 -15.64 15.48 -10.88
N GLY A 16 -16.94 15.81 -11.00
CA GLY A 16 -17.35 17.18 -11.33
C GLY A 16 -16.74 17.70 -12.64
N GLY A 17 -16.57 16.84 -13.63
CA GLY A 17 -15.97 17.17 -14.93
C GLY A 17 -14.45 17.36 -14.93
N LYS A 18 -13.76 17.13 -13.79
CA LYS A 18 -12.30 17.23 -13.70
C LYS A 18 -11.70 15.82 -13.60
N THR A 19 -10.92 15.45 -14.59
CA THR A 19 -10.14 14.18 -14.57
C THR A 19 -9.08 14.24 -13.48
N LYS A 20 -9.06 13.23 -12.62
CA LYS A 20 -8.10 13.05 -11.54
C LYS A 20 -7.03 12.02 -11.89
N VAL A 21 -7.44 10.92 -12.52
CA VAL A 21 -6.51 9.86 -12.96
C VAL A 21 -6.85 9.52 -14.41
N GLN A 22 -5.82 9.52 -15.26
CA GLN A 22 -5.97 9.36 -16.72
C GLN A 22 -5.51 8.00 -17.18
N ASN A 23 -6.23 7.43 -18.16
CA ASN A 23 -5.87 6.23 -18.90
C ASN A 23 -5.43 5.07 -17.99
N ALA A 24 -6.10 4.90 -16.84
CA ALA A 24 -5.76 3.89 -15.87
C ALA A 24 -6.15 2.50 -16.35
N SER A 25 -5.23 1.56 -16.22
CA SER A 25 -5.46 0.14 -16.50
C SER A 25 -4.83 -0.71 -15.40
N PHE A 26 -5.64 -1.55 -14.76
CA PHE A 26 -5.21 -2.52 -13.76
C PHE A 26 -6.24 -3.64 -13.63
N ASN A 27 -5.85 -4.73 -12.99
CA ASN A 27 -6.72 -5.88 -12.85
C ASN A 27 -6.51 -6.60 -11.52
N ILE A 28 -7.50 -7.39 -11.13
CA ILE A 28 -7.40 -8.42 -10.10
C ILE A 28 -7.65 -9.74 -10.83
N GLU A 29 -6.70 -10.67 -10.73
CA GLU A 29 -6.75 -11.91 -11.50
C GLU A 29 -7.72 -12.91 -10.91
N ASN A 30 -7.64 -13.12 -9.59
CA ASN A 30 -8.41 -14.16 -8.92
C ASN A 30 -9.36 -13.60 -7.86
N GLU A 31 -10.48 -14.29 -7.65
CA GLU A 31 -11.37 -14.02 -6.53
C GLU A 31 -10.61 -14.17 -5.20
N GLY A 32 -10.84 -13.25 -4.28
CA GLY A 32 -10.22 -13.25 -2.95
C GLY A 32 -8.87 -12.54 -2.87
N GLU A 33 -8.33 -12.02 -3.98
CA GLU A 33 -7.13 -11.20 -3.96
C GLU A 33 -7.42 -9.78 -3.44
N THR A 34 -6.42 -9.19 -2.83
CA THR A 34 -6.44 -7.80 -2.37
C THR A 34 -5.51 -6.95 -3.24
N LEU A 35 -6.05 -5.92 -3.87
CA LEU A 35 -5.30 -4.87 -4.53
C LEU A 35 -5.20 -3.65 -3.62
N CYS A 36 -3.99 -3.13 -3.39
CA CYS A 36 -3.80 -1.87 -2.69
C CYS A 36 -3.49 -0.74 -3.69
N ILE A 37 -4.23 0.35 -3.60
CA ILE A 37 -4.01 1.56 -4.40
C ILE A 37 -3.40 2.63 -3.51
N LEU A 38 -2.12 2.94 -3.79
CA LEU A 38 -1.32 3.91 -3.04
C LEU A 38 -1.22 5.23 -3.81
N GLY A 39 -1.16 6.31 -3.06
CA GLY A 39 -0.89 7.64 -3.60
C GLY A 39 -1.11 8.72 -2.56
N PRO A 40 -0.60 9.93 -2.77
CA PRO A 40 -0.78 11.05 -1.85
C PRO A 40 -2.25 11.42 -1.68
N SER A 41 -2.54 12.16 -0.62
CA SER A 41 -3.90 12.67 -0.39
C SER A 41 -4.33 13.60 -1.53
N GLY A 42 -5.60 13.50 -1.95
CA GLY A 42 -6.14 14.32 -3.04
C GLY A 42 -5.80 13.87 -4.46
N ILE A 43 -5.00 12.81 -4.67
CA ILE A 43 -4.60 12.34 -6.01
C ILE A 43 -5.76 11.75 -6.84
N GLY A 44 -6.87 11.38 -6.19
CA GLY A 44 -8.03 10.80 -6.87
C GLY A 44 -8.38 9.38 -6.43
N LYS A 45 -7.82 8.86 -5.32
CA LYS A 45 -8.15 7.54 -4.78
C LYS A 45 -9.65 7.37 -4.55
N THR A 46 -10.28 8.29 -3.84
CA THR A 46 -11.73 8.30 -3.59
C THR A 46 -12.55 8.45 -4.89
N THR A 47 -12.01 9.13 -5.91
CA THR A 47 -12.66 9.21 -7.23
C THR A 47 -12.69 7.85 -7.91
N ILE A 48 -11.57 7.10 -7.88
CA ILE A 48 -11.51 5.73 -8.40
C ILE A 48 -12.52 4.85 -7.68
N LEU A 49 -12.51 4.89 -6.35
CA LEU A 49 -13.43 4.15 -5.49
C LEU A 49 -14.89 4.42 -5.87
N ARG A 50 -15.29 5.71 -5.94
CA ARG A 50 -16.66 6.12 -6.28
C ARG A 50 -17.06 5.65 -7.68
N THR A 51 -16.15 5.73 -8.65
CA THR A 51 -16.39 5.30 -10.02
C THR A 51 -16.59 3.78 -10.11
N ILE A 52 -15.74 2.99 -9.44
CA ILE A 52 -15.90 1.53 -9.40
C ILE A 52 -17.22 1.14 -8.73
N ALA A 53 -17.61 1.85 -7.68
CA ALA A 53 -18.89 1.66 -7.00
C ALA A 53 -20.13 2.07 -7.84
N GLY A 54 -19.93 2.84 -8.92
CA GLY A 54 -21.02 3.31 -9.80
C GLY A 54 -21.60 4.67 -9.42
N LEU A 55 -21.01 5.35 -8.45
CA LEU A 55 -21.42 6.69 -8.00
C LEU A 55 -20.97 7.79 -8.96
N GLU A 56 -19.99 7.50 -9.81
CA GLU A 56 -19.50 8.38 -10.87
C GLU A 56 -19.48 7.62 -12.21
N LYS A 57 -19.79 8.30 -13.31
CA LYS A 57 -19.74 7.72 -14.66
C LYS A 57 -18.37 7.89 -15.27
N ILE A 58 -18.06 7.05 -16.26
CA ILE A 58 -16.84 7.15 -17.05
C ILE A 58 -17.14 7.60 -18.47
N ASP A 59 -16.26 8.43 -19.00
CA ASP A 59 -16.36 8.91 -20.39
C ASP A 59 -15.51 8.06 -21.36
N LYS A 60 -14.53 7.30 -20.79
CA LYS A 60 -13.59 6.49 -21.58
C LYS A 60 -13.25 5.20 -20.84
N GLY A 61 -12.99 4.14 -21.60
CA GLY A 61 -12.58 2.85 -21.08
C GLY A 61 -13.74 1.95 -20.66
N SER A 62 -13.43 0.94 -19.84
CA SER A 62 -14.42 0.00 -19.32
C SER A 62 -14.04 -0.55 -17.95
N ILE A 63 -15.06 -0.88 -17.16
CA ILE A 63 -14.95 -1.56 -15.86
C ILE A 63 -15.74 -2.86 -15.95
N ILE A 64 -15.07 -3.98 -15.73
CA ILE A 64 -15.63 -5.32 -15.83
C ILE A 64 -15.37 -6.06 -14.51
N LEU A 65 -16.41 -6.60 -13.88
CA LEU A 65 -16.33 -7.40 -12.66
C LEU A 65 -16.92 -8.78 -12.92
N ASN A 66 -16.16 -9.83 -12.64
CA ASN A 66 -16.54 -11.22 -12.84
C ASN A 66 -17.18 -11.46 -14.24
N GLY A 67 -16.58 -10.81 -15.27
CA GLY A 67 -17.01 -10.87 -16.65
C GLY A 67 -18.27 -10.09 -16.99
N LYS A 68 -18.87 -9.38 -16.05
CA LYS A 68 -20.00 -8.48 -16.28
C LYS A 68 -19.49 -7.05 -16.49
N LEU A 69 -19.89 -6.41 -17.59
CA LEU A 69 -19.59 -5.00 -17.84
C LEU A 69 -20.38 -4.15 -16.84
N LEU A 70 -19.67 -3.38 -16.00
CA LEU A 70 -20.27 -2.47 -15.02
C LEU A 70 -20.35 -1.03 -15.52
N SER A 71 -19.31 -0.58 -16.23
CA SER A 71 -19.27 0.78 -16.79
C SER A 71 -18.55 0.80 -18.12
N SER A 72 -19.08 1.60 -19.03
CA SER A 72 -18.46 2.02 -20.27
C SER A 72 -18.94 3.44 -20.60
N LYS A 73 -18.48 4.02 -21.70
CA LYS A 73 -19.00 5.32 -22.16
C LYS A 73 -20.52 5.33 -22.36
N LYS A 74 -21.09 4.16 -22.74
CA LYS A 74 -22.52 4.04 -23.08
C LYS A 74 -23.35 3.45 -21.94
N ASP A 75 -22.75 2.56 -21.18
CA ASP A 75 -23.45 1.75 -20.18
C ASP A 75 -22.90 2.06 -18.78
N ASN A 76 -23.78 2.16 -17.81
CA ASN A 76 -23.43 2.30 -16.39
C ASN A 76 -24.44 1.56 -15.55
N VAL A 77 -24.00 0.48 -14.91
CA VAL A 77 -24.80 -0.26 -13.94
C VAL A 77 -24.91 0.60 -12.68
N GLU A 78 -26.14 0.79 -12.19
CA GLU A 78 -26.35 1.56 -10.96
C GLU A 78 -25.74 0.87 -9.72
N PRO A 79 -25.32 1.64 -8.70
CA PRO A 79 -24.58 1.13 -7.52
C PRO A 79 -25.26 -0.05 -6.83
N GLU A 80 -26.58 0.00 -6.66
CA GLU A 80 -27.37 -1.04 -6.01
C GLU A 80 -27.36 -2.39 -6.73
N HIS A 81 -27.03 -2.39 -8.02
CA HIS A 81 -26.99 -3.58 -8.88
C HIS A 81 -25.57 -4.13 -9.09
N ARG A 82 -24.53 -3.51 -8.49
CA ARG A 82 -23.13 -3.91 -8.71
C ARG A 82 -22.63 -5.04 -7.79
N ASN A 83 -23.33 -5.33 -6.71
CA ASN A 83 -22.84 -6.20 -5.62
C ASN A 83 -21.45 -5.80 -5.10
N ILE A 84 -21.21 -4.51 -4.99
CA ILE A 84 -20.00 -3.90 -4.44
C ILE A 84 -20.36 -3.28 -3.09
N SER A 85 -19.49 -3.44 -2.09
CA SER A 85 -19.64 -2.81 -0.79
C SER A 85 -18.53 -1.80 -0.55
N LEU A 86 -18.88 -0.75 0.19
CA LEU A 86 -18.00 0.37 0.51
C LEU A 86 -17.87 0.52 2.02
N ALA A 87 -16.65 0.68 2.52
CA ALA A 87 -16.38 1.23 3.83
C ALA A 87 -15.60 2.54 3.64
N PHE A 88 -16.28 3.66 3.90
CA PHE A 88 -15.71 5.00 3.80
C PHE A 88 -14.88 5.35 5.04
N GLN A 89 -13.94 6.27 4.89
CA GLN A 89 -13.10 6.82 5.96
C GLN A 89 -13.93 7.42 7.11
N ASP A 90 -15.06 8.05 6.81
CA ASP A 90 -15.94 8.71 7.78
C ASP A 90 -16.82 7.74 8.59
N ASN A 91 -16.59 6.42 8.47
CA ASN A 91 -17.35 5.32 9.07
C ASN A 91 -18.84 5.28 8.73
N SER A 92 -19.45 6.37 8.33
CA SER A 92 -20.82 6.56 7.82
C SER A 92 -21.90 5.76 8.58
N LEU A 93 -21.77 5.64 9.91
CA LEU A 93 -22.77 4.99 10.75
C LEU A 93 -23.97 5.94 10.93
N PHE A 94 -25.17 5.39 10.90
CA PHE A 94 -26.40 6.16 11.19
C PHE A 94 -26.47 6.50 12.67
N PRO A 95 -26.44 7.78 13.06
CA PRO A 95 -26.31 8.19 14.47
C PRO A 95 -27.52 7.82 15.34
N HIS A 96 -28.68 7.64 14.73
CA HIS A 96 -29.94 7.26 15.39
C HIS A 96 -30.15 5.74 15.52
N TYR A 97 -29.21 4.93 15.04
CA TYR A 97 -29.20 3.47 15.18
C TYR A 97 -28.09 3.00 16.11
N SER A 98 -28.36 1.95 16.90
CA SER A 98 -27.31 1.27 17.63
C SER A 98 -26.30 0.65 16.67
N VAL A 99 -25.12 0.28 17.18
CA VAL A 99 -24.08 -0.41 16.41
C VAL A 99 -24.64 -1.68 15.78
N GLU A 100 -25.35 -2.50 16.53
CA GLU A 100 -26.00 -3.72 16.03
C GLU A 100 -26.93 -3.43 14.85
N LYS A 101 -27.81 -2.44 14.99
CA LYS A 101 -28.74 -2.09 13.93
C LYS A 101 -28.03 -1.54 12.69
N ASN A 102 -26.98 -0.74 12.88
CA ASN A 102 -26.12 -0.28 11.77
C ASN A 102 -25.53 -1.46 10.99
N ILE A 103 -25.01 -2.48 11.68
CA ILE A 103 -24.39 -3.64 11.04
C ILE A 103 -25.45 -4.47 10.32
N LEU A 104 -26.62 -4.69 10.95
CA LEU A 104 -27.70 -5.49 10.37
C LEU A 104 -28.30 -4.90 9.10
N LEU A 105 -28.16 -3.58 8.85
CA LEU A 105 -28.53 -2.99 7.55
C LEU A 105 -27.77 -3.66 6.38
N GLY A 106 -26.53 -4.13 6.61
CA GLY A 106 -25.79 -4.93 5.63
C GLY A 106 -26.43 -6.27 5.31
N ALA A 107 -27.13 -6.88 6.27
CA ALA A 107 -27.79 -8.17 6.10
C ALA A 107 -29.12 -8.07 5.33
N GLU A 108 -29.77 -6.91 5.33
CA GLU A 108 -31.07 -6.76 4.68
C GLU A 108 -31.02 -6.99 3.18
N LYS A 109 -29.88 -6.65 2.54
CA LYS A 109 -29.61 -6.89 1.11
C LYS A 109 -29.54 -8.39 0.77
N ASN A 110 -29.22 -9.24 1.77
CA ASN A 110 -28.97 -10.68 1.59
C ASN A 110 -30.14 -11.57 2.04
N LYS A 111 -31.32 -11.01 2.31
CA LYS A 111 -32.52 -11.79 2.63
C LYS A 111 -32.85 -12.74 1.49
N GLY A 112 -32.55 -14.04 1.67
CA GLY A 112 -32.82 -15.11 0.69
C GLY A 112 -31.60 -15.83 0.12
N ILE A 113 -30.38 -15.41 0.43
CA ILE A 113 -29.16 -16.13 0.03
C ILE A 113 -28.96 -17.33 0.95
N LYS A 114 -29.11 -18.55 0.42
CA LYS A 114 -29.03 -19.81 1.17
C LYS A 114 -27.65 -20.17 1.72
N ASN A 115 -26.57 -19.63 1.16
CA ASN A 115 -25.18 -19.95 1.52
C ASN A 115 -24.43 -18.67 1.97
N GLN A 116 -24.71 -18.22 3.18
CA GLN A 116 -23.95 -17.12 3.77
C GLN A 116 -22.54 -17.60 4.13
N LYS A 117 -21.50 -16.94 3.57
CA LYS A 117 -20.09 -17.23 3.84
C LYS A 117 -19.70 -16.94 5.30
N LEU A 118 -20.39 -15.98 5.97
CA LEU A 118 -20.24 -15.66 7.39
C LEU A 118 -21.57 -15.27 8.03
N SER A 119 -21.75 -15.72 9.26
CA SER A 119 -22.83 -15.25 10.12
C SER A 119 -22.49 -13.93 10.80
N PHE A 120 -23.53 -13.20 11.22
CA PHE A 120 -23.38 -12.01 12.05
C PHE A 120 -22.46 -12.25 13.27
N LYS A 121 -22.66 -13.39 13.99
CA LYS A 121 -21.85 -13.73 15.17
C LYS A 121 -20.36 -13.87 14.87
N GLU A 122 -20.01 -14.47 13.73
CA GLU A 122 -18.61 -14.64 13.34
C GLU A 122 -17.96 -13.30 13.01
N ILE A 123 -18.65 -12.41 12.30
CA ILE A 123 -18.15 -11.06 11.98
C ILE A 123 -17.92 -10.26 13.26
N ILE A 124 -18.89 -10.25 14.18
CA ILE A 124 -18.80 -9.54 15.46
C ILE A 124 -17.62 -10.02 16.29
N LYS A 125 -17.42 -11.35 16.39
CA LYS A 125 -16.28 -11.94 17.11
C LYS A 125 -14.95 -11.61 16.44
N LEU A 126 -14.88 -11.66 15.11
CA LEU A 126 -13.66 -11.38 14.35
C LEU A 126 -13.20 -9.93 14.49
N LEU A 127 -14.15 -9.00 14.55
CA LEU A 127 -13.87 -7.56 14.66
C LEU A 127 -13.83 -7.06 16.12
N ASP A 128 -14.07 -7.95 17.08
CA ASP A 128 -14.04 -7.63 18.52
C ASP A 128 -14.92 -6.43 18.89
N ILE A 129 -16.19 -6.52 18.50
CA ILE A 129 -17.19 -5.46 18.71
C ILE A 129 -18.43 -5.94 19.48
N SER A 130 -18.33 -7.10 20.17
CA SER A 130 -19.45 -7.70 20.89
C SER A 130 -20.01 -6.80 21.99
N GLU A 131 -19.12 -6.09 22.71
CA GLU A 131 -19.50 -5.28 23.88
C GLU A 131 -20.17 -3.94 23.52
N ILE A 132 -19.99 -3.49 22.28
CA ILE A 132 -20.49 -2.19 21.82
C ILE A 132 -21.80 -2.28 21.01
N LEU A 133 -22.35 -3.47 20.80
CA LEU A 133 -23.50 -3.68 19.91
C LEU A 133 -24.73 -2.84 20.29
N ARG A 134 -24.95 -2.63 21.59
CA ARG A 134 -26.09 -1.86 22.11
C ARG A 134 -25.83 -0.35 22.17
N ARG A 135 -24.57 0.09 21.98
CA ARG A 135 -24.19 1.50 22.02
C ARG A 135 -24.56 2.19 20.73
N TYR A 136 -24.63 3.52 20.77
CA TYR A 136 -24.82 4.39 19.62
C TYR A 136 -23.47 4.92 19.11
N PRO A 137 -23.39 5.40 17.85
CA PRO A 137 -22.13 5.90 17.28
C PRO A 137 -21.41 6.98 18.09
N HIS A 138 -22.14 7.80 18.83
CA HIS A 138 -21.56 8.86 19.69
C HIS A 138 -21.02 8.32 21.03
N GLU A 139 -21.26 7.05 21.36
CA GLU A 139 -20.84 6.41 22.62
C GLU A 139 -19.61 5.48 22.41
N ILE A 140 -19.08 5.43 21.21
CA ILE A 140 -17.98 4.54 20.84
C ILE A 140 -16.79 5.32 20.30
N SER A 141 -15.58 4.73 20.41
CA SER A 141 -14.37 5.31 19.84
C SER A 141 -14.39 5.30 18.30
N ALA A 142 -13.55 6.12 17.69
CA ALA A 142 -13.38 6.15 16.23
C ALA A 142 -12.97 4.79 15.65
N GLY A 143 -12.06 4.05 16.34
CA GLY A 143 -11.66 2.70 15.94
C GLY A 143 -12.78 1.68 16.05
N GLU A 144 -13.65 1.76 17.09
CA GLU A 144 -14.83 0.91 17.21
C GLU A 144 -15.86 1.22 16.12
N ALA A 145 -16.08 2.50 15.81
CA ALA A 145 -16.96 2.92 14.71
C ALA A 145 -16.47 2.40 13.36
N GLN A 146 -15.16 2.42 13.14
CA GLN A 146 -14.55 1.89 11.93
C GLN A 146 -14.74 0.37 11.81
N ARG A 147 -14.52 -0.39 12.89
CA ARG A 147 -14.79 -1.84 12.92
C ARG A 147 -16.27 -2.16 12.70
N ALA A 148 -17.17 -1.36 13.25
CA ALA A 148 -18.61 -1.51 13.03
C ALA A 148 -19.02 -1.23 11.57
N SER A 149 -18.44 -0.20 10.94
CA SER A 149 -18.65 0.11 9.52
C SER A 149 -18.13 -1.01 8.62
N LEU A 150 -16.95 -1.56 8.95
CA LEU A 150 -16.39 -2.72 8.25
C LEU A 150 -17.30 -3.96 8.41
N ALA A 151 -17.82 -4.21 9.63
CA ALA A 151 -18.77 -5.30 9.88
C ALA A 151 -20.01 -5.19 9.00
N ARG A 152 -20.59 -3.99 8.89
CA ARG A 152 -21.73 -3.72 8.01
C ARG A 152 -21.41 -4.04 6.56
N SER A 153 -20.25 -3.61 6.07
CA SER A 153 -19.82 -3.84 4.68
C SER A 153 -19.54 -5.31 4.39
N LEU A 154 -18.95 -6.05 5.32
CA LEU A 154 -18.71 -7.50 5.21
C LEU A 154 -19.99 -8.31 5.23
N LEU A 155 -20.98 -7.87 6.01
CA LEU A 155 -22.26 -8.59 6.14
C LEU A 155 -23.10 -8.55 4.86
N THR A 156 -22.82 -7.61 3.95
CA THR A 156 -23.46 -7.59 2.61
C THR A 156 -22.96 -8.73 1.71
N GLN A 157 -21.87 -9.41 2.07
CA GLN A 157 -21.20 -10.46 1.27
C GLN A 157 -20.97 -10.06 -0.19
N PRO A 158 -20.24 -8.97 -0.42
CA PRO A 158 -20.05 -8.41 -1.75
C PRO A 158 -19.10 -9.27 -2.60
N ASP A 159 -19.24 -9.16 -3.93
CA ASP A 159 -18.24 -9.69 -4.87
C ASP A 159 -16.94 -8.88 -4.79
N LEU A 160 -17.05 -7.56 -4.56
CA LEU A 160 -15.93 -6.66 -4.41
C LEU A 160 -16.14 -5.72 -3.20
N LEU A 161 -15.17 -5.70 -2.30
CA LEU A 161 -15.12 -4.79 -1.15
C LEU A 161 -14.16 -3.64 -1.45
N LEU A 162 -14.62 -2.41 -1.27
CA LEU A 162 -13.81 -1.20 -1.41
C LEU A 162 -13.60 -0.56 -0.03
N LEU A 163 -12.35 -0.40 0.39
CA LEU A 163 -11.96 0.16 1.68
C LEU A 163 -11.20 1.46 1.46
N ASP A 164 -11.75 2.59 1.92
CA ASP A 164 -11.11 3.89 1.85
C ASP A 164 -10.42 4.21 3.17
N GLU A 165 -9.08 4.15 3.18
CA GLU A 165 -8.22 4.39 4.35
C GLU A 165 -8.68 3.64 5.62
N PRO A 166 -8.82 2.28 5.55
CA PRO A 166 -9.52 1.50 6.60
C PRO A 166 -8.84 1.53 7.97
N LEU A 167 -7.62 2.03 8.09
CA LEU A 167 -6.86 2.06 9.36
C LEU A 167 -6.33 3.46 9.70
N SER A 168 -6.81 4.51 9.03
CA SER A 168 -6.34 5.89 9.26
C SER A 168 -6.67 6.43 10.65
N ASN A 169 -7.81 6.01 11.22
CA ASN A 169 -8.32 6.47 12.51
C ASN A 169 -8.03 5.49 13.66
N VAL A 170 -7.14 4.52 13.44
CA VAL A 170 -6.75 3.53 14.44
C VAL A 170 -5.45 3.95 15.11
N ASP A 171 -5.41 3.90 16.45
CA ASP A 171 -4.18 4.14 17.20
C ASP A 171 -3.05 3.20 16.75
N GLN A 172 -1.83 3.72 16.66
CA GLN A 172 -0.67 2.98 16.17
C GLN A 172 -0.45 1.66 16.91
N SER A 173 -0.73 1.62 18.22
CA SER A 173 -0.61 0.42 19.05
C SER A 173 -1.55 -0.72 18.66
N PHE A 174 -2.70 -0.41 18.09
CA PHE A 174 -3.69 -1.38 17.64
C PHE A 174 -3.68 -1.64 16.15
N LYS A 175 -2.98 -0.80 15.39
CA LYS A 175 -3.00 -0.83 13.91
C LYS A 175 -2.52 -2.18 13.38
N GLU A 176 -1.41 -2.70 13.89
CA GLU A 176 -0.86 -3.99 13.47
C GLU A 176 -1.81 -5.16 13.76
N GLU A 177 -2.42 -5.17 14.95
CA GLU A 177 -3.37 -6.22 15.31
C GLU A 177 -4.59 -6.23 14.40
N ILE A 178 -5.14 -5.04 14.09
CA ILE A 178 -6.29 -4.91 13.20
C ILE A 178 -5.91 -5.30 11.76
N GLN A 179 -4.71 -4.94 11.28
CA GLN A 179 -4.21 -5.39 9.98
C GLN A 179 -4.17 -6.92 9.88
N VAL A 180 -3.61 -7.58 10.89
CA VAL A 180 -3.55 -9.06 10.96
C VAL A 180 -4.95 -9.66 10.93
N ARG A 181 -5.87 -9.13 11.74
CA ARG A 181 -7.27 -9.58 11.80
C ARG A 181 -7.97 -9.36 10.45
N LEU A 182 -7.82 -8.18 9.85
CA LEU A 182 -8.43 -7.83 8.56
C LEU A 182 -7.93 -8.77 7.45
N LYS A 183 -6.61 -8.95 7.32
CA LYS A 183 -6.04 -9.87 6.33
C LYS A 183 -6.57 -11.28 6.49
N LYS A 184 -6.65 -11.77 7.74
CA LYS A 184 -7.20 -13.11 8.04
C LYS A 184 -8.68 -13.24 7.64
N ILE A 185 -9.47 -12.20 7.88
CA ILE A 185 -10.88 -12.16 7.49
C ILE A 185 -11.01 -12.23 5.97
N LEU A 186 -10.35 -11.33 5.25
CA LEU A 186 -10.41 -11.24 3.80
C LEU A 186 -9.99 -12.56 3.14
N SER A 187 -8.88 -13.14 3.59
CA SER A 187 -8.39 -14.44 3.08
C SER A 187 -9.35 -15.59 3.38
N LYS A 188 -9.87 -15.68 4.61
CA LYS A 188 -10.80 -16.75 5.00
C LYS A 188 -12.09 -16.72 4.18
N LEU A 189 -12.58 -15.51 3.89
CA LEU A 189 -13.84 -15.29 3.17
C LEU A 189 -13.71 -15.29 1.67
N LYS A 190 -12.46 -15.23 1.17
CA LYS A 190 -12.15 -15.03 -0.25
C LYS A 190 -12.91 -13.82 -0.82
N ILE A 191 -12.95 -12.71 -0.07
CA ILE A 191 -13.56 -11.47 -0.53
C ILE A 191 -12.50 -10.71 -1.33
N THR A 192 -12.75 -10.50 -2.61
CA THR A 192 -11.93 -9.64 -3.45
C THR A 192 -12.02 -8.21 -2.93
N THR A 193 -10.86 -7.57 -2.71
CA THR A 193 -10.82 -6.27 -2.01
C THR A 193 -9.93 -5.28 -2.74
N ILE A 194 -10.34 -4.02 -2.78
CA ILE A 194 -9.44 -2.90 -3.11
C ILE A 194 -9.30 -2.03 -1.86
N VAL A 195 -8.07 -1.85 -1.41
CA VAL A 195 -7.73 -0.95 -0.30
C VAL A 195 -7.10 0.31 -0.87
N PHE A 196 -7.67 1.46 -0.57
CA PHE A 196 -7.11 2.76 -0.89
C PHE A 196 -6.41 3.31 0.34
N THR A 197 -5.12 3.60 0.22
CA THR A 197 -4.32 4.06 1.35
C THR A 197 -3.19 4.98 0.90
N HIS A 198 -2.65 5.77 1.82
CA HIS A 198 -1.39 6.50 1.63
C HIS A 198 -0.23 5.85 2.40
N ASP A 199 -0.52 4.80 3.19
CA ASP A 199 0.47 4.09 4.00
C ASP A 199 1.02 2.87 3.24
N SER A 200 2.30 2.93 2.87
CA SER A 200 2.98 1.85 2.16
C SER A 200 3.10 0.57 2.99
N TYR A 201 3.23 0.66 4.33
CA TYR A 201 3.27 -0.53 5.19
C TYR A 201 1.94 -1.27 5.19
N GLU A 202 0.83 -0.52 5.29
CA GLU A 202 -0.50 -1.09 5.18
C GLU A 202 -0.69 -1.81 3.84
N ALA A 203 -0.32 -1.14 2.75
CA ALA A 203 -0.46 -1.70 1.41
C ALA A 203 0.40 -2.94 1.20
N PHE A 204 1.65 -2.93 1.66
CA PHE A 204 2.57 -4.06 1.52
C PHE A 204 2.15 -5.26 2.38
N TYR A 205 1.51 -5.01 3.51
CA TYR A 205 1.01 -6.08 4.36
C TYR A 205 -0.28 -6.71 3.84
N LEU A 206 -1.25 -5.90 3.39
CA LEU A 206 -2.57 -6.38 2.98
C LEU A 206 -2.62 -6.86 1.53
N GLY A 207 -1.88 -6.19 0.62
CA GLY A 207 -2.00 -6.37 -0.82
C GLY A 207 -1.34 -7.64 -1.35
N ASN A 208 -1.99 -8.27 -2.33
CA ASN A 208 -1.35 -9.21 -3.25
C ASN A 208 -0.65 -8.44 -4.37
N LYS A 209 -1.27 -7.33 -4.79
CA LYS A 209 -0.69 -6.36 -5.73
C LYS A 209 -0.87 -4.94 -5.22
N CYS A 210 0.02 -4.04 -5.66
CA CYS A 210 -0.01 -2.62 -5.36
C CYS A 210 0.00 -1.80 -6.65
N ALA A 211 -0.87 -0.78 -6.73
CA ALA A 211 -0.87 0.23 -7.77
C ALA A 211 -0.45 1.57 -7.16
N ILE A 212 0.65 2.15 -7.63
CA ILE A 212 1.09 3.49 -7.19
C ILE A 212 0.58 4.53 -8.16
N ILE A 213 -0.18 5.50 -7.65
CA ILE A 213 -0.74 6.61 -8.42
C ILE A 213 -0.02 7.90 -8.05
N LEU A 214 0.64 8.50 -9.01
CA LEU A 214 1.30 9.80 -8.90
C LEU A 214 0.97 10.62 -10.15
N ASP A 215 0.82 11.94 -9.99
CA ASP A 215 0.54 12.88 -11.08
C ASP A 215 -0.65 12.46 -11.97
N GLY A 216 -1.66 11.86 -11.36
CA GLY A 216 -2.86 11.40 -12.07
C GLY A 216 -2.63 10.19 -12.98
N GLN A 217 -1.57 9.41 -12.78
CA GLN A 217 -1.26 8.21 -13.55
C GLN A 217 -0.85 7.05 -12.64
N ILE A 218 -1.10 5.82 -13.09
CA ILE A 218 -0.51 4.63 -12.46
C ILE A 218 0.95 4.54 -12.89
N LYS A 219 1.86 4.82 -11.97
CA LYS A 219 3.31 4.78 -12.23
C LYS A 219 3.88 3.37 -12.11
N GLN A 220 3.34 2.56 -11.19
CA GLN A 220 3.76 1.17 -11.02
C GLN A 220 2.58 0.32 -10.59
N PHE A 221 2.50 -0.90 -11.11
CA PHE A 221 1.53 -1.92 -10.74
C PHE A 221 2.22 -3.27 -10.66
N ASP A 222 2.45 -3.75 -9.43
CA ASP A 222 3.22 -4.98 -9.20
C ASP A 222 2.93 -5.57 -7.81
N GLU A 223 3.56 -6.69 -7.48
CA GLU A 223 3.57 -7.25 -6.14
C GLU A 223 4.30 -6.31 -5.15
N PRO A 224 3.90 -6.29 -3.85
CA PRO A 224 4.51 -5.43 -2.83
C PRO A 224 6.03 -5.49 -2.78
N TYR A 225 6.60 -6.70 -2.87
CA TYR A 225 8.04 -6.92 -2.89
C TYR A 225 8.71 -6.20 -4.05
N ASN A 226 8.16 -6.33 -5.25
CA ASN A 226 8.68 -5.69 -6.45
C ASN A 226 8.54 -4.16 -6.40
N VAL A 227 7.42 -3.67 -5.86
CA VAL A 227 7.22 -2.22 -5.67
C VAL A 227 8.27 -1.62 -4.75
N TYR A 228 8.68 -2.34 -3.70
CA TYR A 228 9.69 -1.89 -2.75
C TYR A 228 11.12 -2.02 -3.31
N HIS A 229 11.49 -3.21 -3.81
CA HIS A 229 12.86 -3.52 -4.22
C HIS A 229 13.18 -3.10 -5.67
N TYR A 230 12.16 -3.00 -6.53
CA TYR A 230 12.31 -2.68 -7.96
C TYR A 230 11.42 -1.49 -8.38
N PRO A 231 11.52 -0.34 -7.70
CA PRO A 231 10.78 0.85 -8.13
C PRO A 231 11.18 1.18 -9.57
N ASN A 232 10.18 1.46 -10.41
CA ASN A 232 10.42 1.63 -11.85
C ASN A 232 10.73 3.07 -12.26
N SER A 233 10.63 4.02 -11.34
CA SER A 233 10.93 5.45 -11.59
C SER A 233 11.35 6.19 -10.31
N ILE A 234 12.03 7.33 -10.51
CA ILE A 234 12.47 8.22 -9.43
C ILE A 234 11.27 8.73 -8.61
N GLU A 235 10.15 8.98 -9.26
CA GLU A 235 8.92 9.44 -8.59
C GLU A 235 8.41 8.39 -7.60
N VAL A 236 8.47 7.11 -7.96
CA VAL A 236 8.08 6.00 -7.08
C VAL A 236 9.04 5.89 -5.89
N VAL A 237 10.37 5.99 -6.12
CA VAL A 237 11.37 6.02 -5.04
C VAL A 237 11.07 7.14 -4.05
N ASN A 238 10.87 8.35 -4.56
CA ASN A 238 10.60 9.52 -3.72
C ASN A 238 9.29 9.39 -2.94
N PHE A 239 8.24 8.86 -3.57
CA PHE A 239 6.96 8.63 -2.91
C PHE A 239 7.06 7.61 -1.77
N LEU A 240 7.76 6.51 -2.01
CA LEU A 240 7.96 5.47 -0.98
C LEU A 240 8.87 5.95 0.16
N ASN A 241 9.77 6.88 -0.12
CA ASN A 241 10.73 7.44 0.84
C ASN A 241 11.51 6.34 1.60
N ARG A 242 12.00 5.34 0.86
CA ARG A 242 12.65 4.12 1.39
C ARG A 242 14.11 3.97 0.97
N GLY A 243 14.77 5.04 0.65
CA GLY A 243 16.16 5.05 0.23
C GLY A 243 16.57 6.42 -0.29
N VAL A 244 17.80 6.50 -0.79
CA VAL A 244 18.39 7.70 -1.35
C VAL A 244 18.98 7.39 -2.71
N LEU A 245 18.90 8.34 -3.63
CA LEU A 245 19.52 8.27 -4.95
C LEU A 245 20.89 8.94 -4.90
N ILE A 246 21.95 8.18 -5.18
CA ILE A 246 23.31 8.67 -5.24
C ILE A 246 23.88 8.60 -6.69
N PRO A 247 24.74 9.55 -7.10
CA PRO A 247 25.38 9.47 -8.41
C PRO A 247 26.37 8.30 -8.44
N ALA A 248 26.42 7.59 -9.56
CA ALA A 248 27.36 6.49 -9.76
C ALA A 248 27.68 6.33 -11.25
N GLU A 249 28.79 5.65 -11.56
CA GLU A 249 29.19 5.31 -12.91
C GLU A 249 29.33 3.80 -13.07
N VAL A 250 28.76 3.24 -14.11
CA VAL A 250 28.79 1.81 -14.42
C VAL A 250 30.17 1.43 -14.90
N THR A 251 30.85 0.51 -14.19
CA THR A 251 32.23 0.06 -14.51
C THR A 251 32.28 -1.33 -15.14
N SER A 252 31.25 -2.15 -14.89
CA SER A 252 31.12 -3.47 -15.52
C SER A 252 29.64 -3.91 -15.52
N PRO A 253 29.27 -5.04 -16.17
CA PRO A 253 27.91 -5.59 -16.10
C PRO A 253 27.41 -5.95 -14.70
N LYS A 254 28.29 -5.95 -13.69
CA LYS A 254 27.97 -6.28 -12.30
C LYS A 254 28.55 -5.30 -11.29
N SER A 255 29.07 -4.14 -11.73
CA SER A 255 29.67 -3.17 -10.82
C SER A 255 29.49 -1.74 -11.29
N LEU A 256 29.45 -0.86 -10.32
CA LEU A 256 29.47 0.59 -10.50
C LEU A 256 30.38 1.21 -9.44
N ILE A 257 30.75 2.45 -9.63
CA ILE A 257 31.58 3.22 -8.70
C ILE A 257 30.86 4.49 -8.30
N ASN A 258 30.84 4.76 -6.99
CA ASN A 258 30.46 6.04 -6.42
C ASN A 258 31.71 6.69 -5.78
N GLU A 259 31.84 8.00 -5.85
CA GLU A 259 33.02 8.71 -5.34
C GLU A 259 33.26 8.53 -3.85
N ASP A 260 32.19 8.48 -3.03
CA ASP A 260 32.27 8.38 -1.58
C ASP A 260 32.32 6.93 -1.08
N LEU A 261 31.54 6.04 -1.69
CA LEU A 261 31.43 4.65 -1.27
C LEU A 261 32.41 3.71 -1.96
N GLY A 262 32.98 4.13 -3.10
CA GLY A 262 33.86 3.31 -3.93
C GLY A 262 33.10 2.30 -4.79
N THR A 263 33.70 1.13 -5.05
CA THR A 263 33.11 0.09 -5.89
C THR A 263 31.97 -0.63 -5.18
N ILE A 264 30.83 -0.70 -5.86
CA ILE A 264 29.63 -1.41 -5.45
C ILE A 264 29.37 -2.50 -6.49
N THR A 265 29.12 -3.74 -6.03
CA THR A 265 28.89 -4.90 -6.89
C THR A 265 27.48 -5.44 -6.68
N GLY A 266 26.93 -6.11 -7.70
CA GLY A 266 25.63 -6.75 -7.60
C GLY A 266 24.98 -7.03 -8.95
N ASN A 267 23.69 -7.36 -8.94
CA ASN A 267 22.95 -7.66 -10.16
C ASN A 267 22.07 -6.46 -10.56
N PHE A 268 22.36 -5.90 -11.75
CA PHE A 268 21.53 -4.84 -12.30
C PHE A 268 20.16 -5.38 -12.71
N ILE A 269 19.10 -4.69 -12.28
CA ILE A 269 17.72 -4.99 -12.71
C ILE A 269 17.52 -4.68 -14.19
N LYS A 270 18.15 -3.60 -14.66
CA LYS A 270 18.19 -3.23 -16.08
C LYS A 270 19.65 -3.04 -16.47
N PRO A 271 20.10 -3.58 -17.61
CA PRO A 271 21.49 -3.39 -18.04
C PRO A 271 21.73 -1.93 -18.46
N PHE A 272 22.91 -1.43 -18.12
CA PHE A 272 23.42 -0.12 -18.55
C PHE A 272 24.76 -0.29 -19.27
N PRO A 273 25.06 0.53 -20.29
CA PRO A 273 26.37 0.57 -20.91
C PRO A 273 27.47 0.94 -19.90
N ILE A 274 28.66 0.36 -20.05
CA ILE A 274 29.83 0.74 -19.25
C ILE A 274 30.19 2.23 -19.52
N GLY A 275 30.48 2.97 -18.46
CA GLY A 275 30.71 4.42 -18.51
C GLY A 275 29.42 5.26 -18.37
N SER A 276 28.25 4.63 -18.27
CA SER A 276 27.00 5.36 -18.03
C SER A 276 27.00 5.99 -16.64
N LYS A 277 26.66 7.28 -16.58
CA LYS A 277 26.37 7.99 -15.33
C LYS A 277 24.90 7.74 -14.96
N VAL A 278 24.67 7.21 -13.76
CA VAL A 278 23.36 6.79 -13.27
C VAL A 278 23.09 7.32 -11.86
N LYS A 279 21.84 7.31 -11.46
CA LYS A 279 21.43 7.49 -10.06
C LYS A 279 21.15 6.13 -9.46
N LEU A 280 22.03 5.66 -8.58
CA LEU A 280 21.87 4.40 -7.84
C LEU A 280 20.93 4.62 -6.66
N LEU A 281 19.93 3.76 -6.50
CA LEU A 281 19.14 3.68 -5.28
C LEU A 281 19.93 2.92 -4.21
N ILE A 282 20.11 3.53 -3.04
CA ILE A 282 20.60 2.89 -1.82
C ILE A 282 19.45 2.82 -0.82
N GLN A 283 19.05 1.63 -0.43
CA GLN A 283 18.07 1.38 0.63
C GLN A 283 18.78 1.22 1.99
N PRO A 284 18.11 1.45 3.13
CA PRO A 284 18.77 1.39 4.45
C PRO A 284 19.44 0.05 4.77
N GLU A 285 18.95 -1.04 4.21
CA GLU A 285 19.45 -2.40 4.37
C GLU A 285 20.62 -2.78 3.45
N ASP A 286 20.94 -1.97 2.44
CA ASP A 286 21.99 -2.25 1.47
C ASP A 286 23.39 -2.13 2.03
N LEU A 287 23.57 -1.30 3.05
CA LEU A 287 24.86 -1.05 3.67
C LEU A 287 24.95 -1.74 5.02
N GLN A 288 26.01 -2.54 5.21
CA GLN A 288 26.25 -3.26 6.44
C GLN A 288 27.29 -2.53 7.30
N HIS A 289 27.06 -2.57 8.61
CA HIS A 289 28.00 -2.03 9.60
C HIS A 289 29.26 -2.90 9.75
N ASP A 290 30.45 -2.26 9.89
CA ASP A 290 31.70 -2.91 10.22
C ASP A 290 32.70 -1.88 10.82
N ASP A 291 32.91 -1.95 12.14
CA ASP A 291 33.81 -1.04 12.87
C ASP A 291 35.27 -1.15 12.40
N SER A 292 35.67 -2.29 11.86
CA SER A 292 37.03 -2.51 11.36
C SER A 292 37.27 -1.93 9.97
N SER A 293 36.21 -1.48 9.28
CA SER A 293 36.28 -0.94 7.93
C SER A 293 37.05 0.39 7.85
N ASN A 294 37.83 0.56 6.78
CA ASN A 294 38.49 1.81 6.46
C ASN A 294 37.53 2.84 5.85
N LEU A 295 36.37 2.42 5.36
CA LEU A 295 35.31 3.33 4.91
C LEU A 295 34.50 3.76 6.12
N LYS A 296 34.72 4.99 6.58
CA LYS A 296 34.02 5.55 7.74
C LYS A 296 33.32 6.83 7.36
N LEU A 297 32.00 6.89 7.60
CA LEU A 297 31.16 8.07 7.39
C LEU A 297 30.73 8.66 8.72
N GLU A 298 30.41 9.94 8.75
CA GLU A 298 29.94 10.66 9.92
C GLU A 298 28.46 10.39 10.17
N ILE A 299 28.07 10.12 11.42
CA ILE A 299 26.68 9.98 11.82
C ILE A 299 26.11 11.38 12.10
N VAL A 300 25.08 11.78 11.37
CA VAL A 300 24.43 13.09 11.54
C VAL A 300 23.04 12.97 12.19
N ASP A 301 22.45 11.78 12.19
CA ASP A 301 21.16 11.52 12.87
C ASP A 301 21.04 10.05 13.23
N ARG A 302 20.35 9.77 14.35
CA ARG A 302 20.09 8.43 14.84
C ARG A 302 18.64 8.30 15.32
N LYS A 303 17.89 7.37 14.73
CA LYS A 303 16.50 7.09 15.10
C LYS A 303 16.38 5.69 15.67
N PHE A 304 16.05 5.59 16.95
CA PHE A 304 15.72 4.30 17.57
C PHE A 304 14.26 3.91 17.26
N ARG A 305 14.07 2.68 16.80
CA ARG A 305 12.76 2.11 16.44
C ARG A 305 12.50 0.77 17.14
N GLY A 306 12.93 0.62 18.38
CA GLY A 306 12.78 -0.61 19.16
C GLY A 306 13.77 -1.69 18.74
N SER A 307 13.43 -2.54 17.79
CA SER A 307 14.29 -3.64 17.31
C SER A 307 15.49 -3.19 16.48
N ASN A 308 15.53 -1.92 16.08
CA ASN A 308 16.56 -1.41 15.18
C ASN A 308 16.83 0.08 15.38
N PHE A 309 17.98 0.51 14.85
CA PHE A 309 18.35 1.91 14.61
C PHE A 309 18.37 2.19 13.12
N ILE A 310 17.97 3.40 12.74
CA ILE A 310 18.26 3.97 11.43
C ILE A 310 19.25 5.11 11.66
N TYR A 311 20.48 4.90 11.23
CA TYR A 311 21.52 5.93 11.20
C TYR A 311 21.42 6.70 9.88
N THR A 312 21.57 8.02 9.93
CA THR A 312 21.77 8.84 8.75
C THR A 312 23.24 9.20 8.70
N LEU A 313 23.93 8.69 7.67
CA LEU A 313 25.36 8.90 7.47
C LEU A 313 25.57 10.01 6.45
N LYS A 314 26.54 10.88 6.71
CA LYS A 314 26.95 11.95 5.80
C LYS A 314 28.20 11.54 5.04
N THR A 315 28.13 11.59 3.71
CA THR A 315 29.28 11.34 2.84
C THR A 315 30.17 12.58 2.71
N LEU A 316 31.36 12.44 2.09
CA LEU A 316 32.28 13.55 1.83
C LEU A 316 31.64 14.61 0.94
N ASN A 317 30.79 14.19 -0.01
CA ASN A 317 30.02 15.08 -0.88
C ASN A 317 28.70 15.58 -0.27
N ASN A 318 28.57 15.53 1.08
CA ASN A 318 27.40 15.97 1.85
C ASN A 318 26.08 15.23 1.52
N MET A 319 26.13 14.08 0.93
CA MET A 319 24.94 13.25 0.74
C MET A 319 24.57 12.54 2.05
N LEU A 320 23.29 12.39 2.31
CA LEU A 320 22.76 11.71 3.49
C LEU A 320 22.26 10.32 3.11
N ILE A 321 22.86 9.28 3.70
CA ILE A 321 22.54 7.88 3.38
C ILE A 321 21.97 7.21 4.65
N PRO A 322 20.74 6.68 4.61
CA PRO A 322 20.17 5.93 5.71
C PRO A 322 20.79 4.52 5.76
N VAL A 323 21.10 4.04 6.96
CA VAL A 323 21.59 2.67 7.19
C VAL A 323 20.84 2.04 8.35
N PHE A 324 20.38 0.82 8.12
CA PHE A 324 19.66 0.02 9.10
C PHE A 324 20.64 -0.84 9.93
N VAL A 325 20.48 -0.80 11.26
CA VAL A 325 21.29 -1.64 12.18
C VAL A 325 20.38 -2.24 13.25
N HIS A 326 20.52 -3.51 13.55
CA HIS A 326 19.77 -4.16 14.62
C HIS A 326 20.14 -3.56 15.99
N SER A 327 19.16 -3.33 16.86
CA SER A 327 19.37 -2.71 18.19
C SER A 327 20.20 -3.57 19.16
N HIS A 328 20.33 -4.88 18.90
CA HIS A 328 21.21 -5.79 19.67
C HIS A 328 22.67 -5.76 19.21
N HIS A 329 23.04 -4.83 18.33
CA HIS A 329 24.44 -4.64 17.96
C HIS A 329 25.26 -4.21 19.19
N ILE A 330 26.43 -4.82 19.39
CA ILE A 330 27.26 -4.66 20.60
C ILE A 330 27.74 -3.21 20.78
N HIS A 331 27.94 -2.49 19.66
CA HIS A 331 28.37 -1.11 19.66
C HIS A 331 27.24 -0.17 19.23
N GLN A 332 26.77 0.65 20.17
CA GLN A 332 25.88 1.76 19.84
C GLN A 332 26.74 2.98 19.51
N HIS A 333 26.47 3.57 18.36
CA HIS A 333 27.16 4.79 17.93
C HIS A 333 26.30 6.02 18.24
N GLU A 334 26.99 7.10 18.65
CA GLU A 334 26.34 8.39 18.89
C GLU A 334 26.45 9.30 17.65
N VAL A 335 25.65 10.38 17.64
CA VAL A 335 25.78 11.43 16.62
C VAL A 335 27.18 12.04 16.67
N ASP A 336 27.73 12.46 15.54
CA ASP A 336 29.09 12.96 15.34
C ASP A 336 30.20 11.90 15.42
N GLU A 337 29.87 10.64 15.71
CA GLU A 337 30.83 9.54 15.60
C GLU A 337 31.01 9.05 14.15
N LYS A 338 32.06 8.24 13.94
CA LYS A 338 32.34 7.63 12.64
C LYS A 338 31.76 6.21 12.56
N PHE A 339 30.96 5.97 11.56
CA PHE A 339 30.32 4.69 11.29
C PHE A 339 31.05 3.95 10.16
N GLY A 340 31.56 2.75 10.46
CA GLY A 340 32.25 1.92 9.48
C GLY A 340 31.25 1.18 8.57
N ILE A 341 31.49 1.21 7.27
CA ILE A 341 30.71 0.49 6.26
C ILE A 341 31.52 -0.70 5.77
N LYS A 342 30.94 -1.90 5.87
CA LYS A 342 31.54 -3.15 5.45
C LYS A 342 31.93 -3.12 3.97
N ARG A 343 33.15 -3.61 3.66
CA ARG A 343 33.62 -3.79 2.29
C ARG A 343 33.97 -5.25 2.01
N PRO A 344 33.81 -5.74 0.76
CA PRO A 344 33.23 -5.04 -0.39
C PRO A 344 31.74 -4.75 -0.22
N ILE A 345 31.23 -3.66 -0.78
CA ILE A 345 29.81 -3.35 -0.81
C ILE A 345 29.18 -4.21 -1.91
N ASN A 346 28.22 -5.04 -1.50
CA ASN A 346 27.47 -5.88 -2.42
C ASN A 346 25.97 -5.65 -2.20
N ILE A 347 25.28 -5.28 -3.27
CA ILE A 347 23.84 -5.01 -3.28
C ILE A 347 23.19 -6.08 -4.16
N ASP A 348 22.26 -6.86 -3.61
CA ASP A 348 21.64 -7.98 -4.33
C ASP A 348 20.92 -7.50 -5.60
N HIS A 349 20.30 -6.33 -5.53
CA HIS A 349 19.48 -5.76 -6.61
C HIS A 349 19.87 -4.31 -6.88
N ILE A 350 20.73 -4.08 -7.88
CA ILE A 350 21.13 -2.74 -8.28
C ILE A 350 20.02 -2.09 -9.11
N VAL A 351 19.37 -1.09 -8.51
CA VAL A 351 18.35 -0.25 -9.16
C VAL A 351 18.96 1.10 -9.52
N CYS A 352 18.96 1.41 -10.81
CA CYS A 352 19.50 2.65 -11.34
C CYS A 352 18.51 3.35 -12.28
N PHE A 353 18.67 4.70 -12.37
CA PHE A 353 17.89 5.57 -13.23
C PHE A 353 18.79 6.51 -14.03
#